data_cd2b5ef15b31ebf42f89a2fb41766d3b
#
_entry.id   cd2b5ef15b31ebf42f89a2fb41766d3b
#
_cell.length_a   1.000
_cell.length_b   1.000
_cell.length_c   1.000
_cell.angle_alpha   90.00
_cell.angle_beta   90.00
_cell.angle_gamma   90.00
#
_symmetry.space_group_name_H-M   'P 1'
#
loop_
_entity.id
_entity.type
_entity.pdbx_description
1 polymer ?
#
loop_
_entity_poly.entity_id
_entity_poly.type
_entity_poly.pdbx_seq_one_letter_code
_entity_poly.pdbx_strand_id
1 'polypeptide(L)'
;MKNVYCNLTYALDSEGKLVNIEQAESGKKCNCICPACQESLVAKKGEIRKHHFAHSSGKNCKHAIESMLHHLAKDKFQEAFYKNEEFIIQYEYKSYCSKKKECKYIPLGDCSTKTTPKFNLKDYYDTCEQEKGYDNSNCRSDLKIYSKKHPDREPVYLEFCVTHASDSEKLHSG
;
A
#
# COMPACT_ATOMS: atom_id res chain seq x y z
N MET A 1 -11.12 -4.07 23.55
CA MET A 1 -10.50 -3.32 22.42
C MET A 1 -11.46 -2.20 22.03
N LYS A 2 -11.05 -0.93 22.10
CA LYS A 2 -11.90 0.19 21.64
C LYS A 2 -12.02 0.08 20.13
N ASN A 3 -13.23 -0.10 19.62
CA ASN A 3 -13.50 0.03 18.18
C ASN A 3 -13.12 1.44 17.75
N VAL A 4 -11.96 1.58 17.12
CA VAL A 4 -11.58 2.80 16.42
C VAL A 4 -12.42 2.81 15.15
N TYR A 5 -13.55 3.50 15.18
CA TYR A 5 -14.34 3.77 13.97
C TYR A 5 -13.50 4.68 13.06
N CYS A 6 -12.83 4.09 12.11
CA CYS A 6 -12.18 4.84 11.05
C CYS A 6 -13.28 5.34 10.10
N ASN A 7 -13.42 6.66 9.97
CA ASN A 7 -14.36 7.27 9.03
C ASN A 7 -13.74 7.27 7.63
N LEU A 8 -14.59 7.17 6.61
CA LEU A 8 -14.19 7.37 5.22
C LEU A 8 -13.85 8.84 5.00
N THR A 9 -12.56 9.18 5.04
CA THR A 9 -12.07 10.56 4.95
C THR A 9 -11.45 10.91 3.60
N TYR A 10 -11.25 9.91 2.74
CA TYR A 10 -10.86 10.08 1.34
C TYR A 10 -11.84 9.35 0.43
N ALA A 11 -12.03 9.89 -0.76
CA ALA A 11 -12.88 9.34 -1.81
C ALA A 11 -12.20 9.57 -3.17
N LEU A 12 -12.67 8.92 -4.22
CA LEU A 12 -12.21 9.19 -5.57
C LEU A 12 -13.06 10.31 -6.20
N ASP A 13 -12.42 11.24 -6.89
CA ASP A 13 -13.10 12.21 -7.76
C ASP A 13 -13.45 11.60 -9.13
N SER A 14 -13.98 12.41 -10.03
CA SER A 14 -14.35 12.01 -11.39
C SER A 14 -13.17 11.55 -12.26
N GLU A 15 -11.94 11.91 -11.89
CA GLU A 15 -10.71 11.51 -12.56
C GLU A 15 -10.07 10.27 -11.94
N GLY A 16 -10.68 9.72 -10.87
CA GLY A 16 -10.17 8.56 -10.12
C GLY A 16 -9.04 8.91 -9.14
N LYS A 17 -8.86 10.20 -8.82
CA LYS A 17 -7.84 10.67 -7.89
C LYS A 17 -8.40 10.76 -6.47
N LEU A 18 -7.59 10.42 -5.47
CA LEU A 18 -7.98 10.57 -4.07
C LEU A 18 -8.12 12.03 -3.65
N VAL A 19 -9.29 12.35 -3.11
CA VAL A 19 -9.62 13.66 -2.54
C VAL A 19 -9.92 13.51 -1.06
N ASN A 20 -9.27 14.35 -0.24
CA ASN A 20 -9.56 14.45 1.19
C ASN A 20 -10.89 15.13 1.42
N ILE A 21 -11.64 14.69 2.45
CA ILE A 21 -12.93 15.28 2.82
C ILE A 21 -12.85 16.79 3.05
N GLU A 22 -11.75 17.30 3.59
CA GLU A 22 -11.59 18.73 3.85
C GLU A 22 -11.49 19.56 2.55
N GLN A 23 -10.97 18.97 1.49
CA GLN A 23 -10.82 19.59 0.16
C GLN A 23 -12.07 19.44 -0.71
N ALA A 24 -12.91 18.42 -0.42
CA ALA A 24 -14.11 18.16 -1.19
C ALA A 24 -15.20 19.22 -0.95
N GLU A 25 -16.01 19.50 -1.97
CA GLU A 25 -17.22 20.31 -1.79
C GLU A 25 -18.24 19.61 -0.90
N SER A 26 -19.00 20.38 -0.11
CA SER A 26 -19.99 19.82 0.81
C SER A 26 -21.18 19.19 0.06
N GLY A 27 -21.72 18.12 0.62
CA GLY A 27 -22.90 17.44 0.10
C GLY A 27 -22.61 16.61 -1.15
N LYS A 28 -23.58 16.51 -2.05
CA LYS A 28 -23.47 15.77 -3.31
C LYS A 28 -22.61 16.48 -4.36
N LYS A 29 -22.34 17.78 -4.16
CA LYS A 29 -21.51 18.57 -5.09
C LYS A 29 -20.06 18.09 -5.17
N CYS A 30 -19.60 17.31 -4.19
CA CYS A 30 -18.27 16.72 -4.24
C CYS A 30 -18.02 15.83 -5.46
N ASN A 31 -19.07 15.31 -6.10
CA ASN A 31 -18.98 14.36 -7.22
C ASN A 31 -18.02 13.19 -6.97
N CYS A 32 -17.93 12.79 -5.69
CA CYS A 32 -17.01 11.75 -5.26
C CYS A 32 -17.67 10.37 -5.28
N ILE A 33 -16.86 9.34 -5.51
CA ILE A 33 -17.27 7.94 -5.51
C ILE A 33 -16.47 7.13 -4.49
N CYS A 34 -17.09 6.05 -4.03
CA CYS A 34 -16.45 5.11 -3.10
C CYS A 34 -15.32 4.35 -3.80
N PRO A 35 -14.10 4.30 -3.24
CA PRO A 35 -12.99 3.56 -3.86
C PRO A 35 -13.21 2.04 -3.95
N ALA A 36 -14.16 1.49 -3.18
CA ALA A 36 -14.47 0.07 -3.20
C ALA A 36 -15.62 -0.30 -4.13
N CYS A 37 -16.81 0.30 -3.92
CA CYS A 37 -18.03 -0.10 -4.63
C CYS A 37 -18.44 0.88 -5.74
N GLN A 38 -17.68 1.96 -5.97
CA GLN A 38 -17.91 2.98 -7.00
C GLN A 38 -19.25 3.76 -6.86
N GLU A 39 -19.96 3.57 -5.75
CA GLU A 39 -21.20 4.29 -5.48
C GLU A 39 -20.89 5.77 -5.18
N SER A 40 -21.79 6.67 -5.60
CA SER A 40 -21.72 8.10 -5.31
C SER A 40 -21.73 8.36 -3.82
N LEU A 41 -20.89 9.29 -3.39
CA LEU A 41 -20.76 9.70 -2.00
C LEU A 41 -21.29 11.10 -1.77
N VAL A 42 -21.59 11.37 -0.50
CA VAL A 42 -22.01 12.66 0.02
C VAL A 42 -20.98 13.11 1.06
N ALA A 43 -20.38 14.26 0.87
CA ALA A 43 -19.46 14.85 1.84
C ALA A 43 -20.22 15.45 3.03
N LYS A 44 -20.15 14.81 4.18
CA LYS A 44 -20.77 15.24 5.43
C LYS A 44 -19.79 16.15 6.19
N LYS A 45 -20.04 17.46 6.13
CA LYS A 45 -19.17 18.51 6.72
C LYS A 45 -19.92 19.38 7.73
N GLY A 46 -20.74 18.76 8.59
CA GLY A 46 -21.46 19.45 9.65
C GLY A 46 -20.60 19.66 10.90
N GLU A 47 -21.01 20.60 11.74
CA GLU A 47 -20.25 21.06 12.92
C GLU A 47 -20.18 20.04 14.08
N ILE A 48 -21.15 19.11 14.17
CA ILE A 48 -21.30 18.22 15.34
C ILE A 48 -20.45 16.95 15.22
N ARG A 49 -20.25 16.42 14.00
CA ARG A 49 -19.53 15.17 13.75
C ARG A 49 -18.29 15.43 12.92
N LYS A 50 -17.23 14.61 13.13
CA LYS A 50 -16.07 14.63 12.26
C LYS A 50 -16.49 14.51 10.80
N HIS A 51 -15.91 15.33 9.95
CA HIS A 51 -16.14 15.30 8.52
C HIS A 51 -15.84 13.92 7.93
N HIS A 52 -16.71 13.43 7.07
CA HIS A 52 -16.56 12.11 6.45
C HIS A 52 -17.41 12.00 5.18
N PHE A 53 -17.08 11.07 4.34
CA PHE A 53 -17.92 10.67 3.20
C PHE A 53 -18.90 9.58 3.64
N ALA A 54 -20.12 9.66 3.12
CA ALA A 54 -21.16 8.65 3.31
C ALA A 54 -21.77 8.27 1.96
N HIS A 55 -22.15 7.00 1.80
CA HIS A 55 -22.84 6.55 0.58
C HIS A 55 -24.17 7.27 0.41
N SER A 56 -24.48 7.67 -0.82
CA SER A 56 -25.71 8.41 -1.12
C SER A 56 -26.98 7.59 -0.86
N SER A 57 -26.90 6.26 -0.97
CA SER A 57 -27.97 5.32 -0.64
C SER A 57 -28.14 5.10 0.87
N GLY A 58 -27.19 5.54 1.69
CA GLY A 58 -27.14 5.24 3.13
C GLY A 58 -26.65 3.83 3.47
N LYS A 59 -26.28 3.01 2.48
CA LYS A 59 -25.74 1.67 2.69
C LYS A 59 -24.29 1.72 3.20
N ASN A 60 -23.91 0.77 4.05
CA ASN A 60 -22.54 0.60 4.48
C ASN A 60 -21.79 -0.32 3.48
N CYS A 61 -20.67 0.15 2.95
CA CYS A 61 -19.73 -0.66 2.19
C CYS A 61 -18.63 -1.17 3.13
N LYS A 62 -18.58 -2.48 3.34
CA LYS A 62 -17.63 -3.10 4.27
C LYS A 62 -16.16 -2.86 3.88
N HIS A 63 -15.89 -2.71 2.60
CA HIS A 63 -14.54 -2.56 2.07
C HIS A 63 -14.13 -1.10 1.79
N ALA A 64 -15.02 -0.12 2.04
CA ALA A 64 -14.74 1.28 1.71
C ALA A 64 -13.47 1.83 2.39
N ILE A 65 -13.30 1.53 3.68
CA ILE A 65 -12.15 2.01 4.46
C ILE A 65 -10.87 1.29 4.06
N GLU A 66 -10.94 -0.02 3.87
CA GLU A 66 -9.80 -0.82 3.40
C GLU A 66 -9.29 -0.32 2.04
N SER A 67 -10.18 -0.18 1.07
CA SER A 67 -9.83 0.34 -0.25
C SER A 67 -9.30 1.77 -0.19
N MET A 68 -9.89 2.63 0.63
CA MET A 68 -9.40 3.99 0.86
C MET A 68 -7.95 3.98 1.38
N LEU A 69 -7.66 3.15 2.40
CA LEU A 69 -6.32 3.06 2.98
C LEU A 69 -5.31 2.49 1.98
N HIS A 70 -5.72 1.53 1.17
CA HIS A 70 -4.90 0.94 0.12
C HIS A 70 -4.49 1.98 -0.93
N HIS A 71 -5.45 2.75 -1.46
CA HIS A 71 -5.16 3.84 -2.39
C HIS A 71 -4.28 4.91 -1.75
N LEU A 72 -4.58 5.30 -0.51
CA LEU A 72 -3.80 6.31 0.20
C LEU A 72 -2.35 5.87 0.43
N ALA A 73 -2.13 4.60 0.77
CA ALA A 73 -0.79 4.04 0.95
C ALA A 73 0.02 4.10 -0.34
N LYS A 74 -0.57 3.69 -1.47
CA LYS A 74 0.07 3.76 -2.80
C LYS A 74 0.46 5.19 -3.16
N ASP A 75 -0.47 6.13 -3.04
CA ASP A 75 -0.23 7.53 -3.38
C ASP A 75 0.84 8.16 -2.51
N LYS A 76 0.76 7.93 -1.19
CA LYS A 76 1.74 8.50 -0.24
C LYS A 76 3.12 7.90 -0.38
N PHE A 77 3.22 6.62 -0.67
CA PHE A 77 4.50 5.99 -0.96
C PHE A 77 5.12 6.58 -2.24
N GLN A 78 4.35 6.65 -3.32
CA GLN A 78 4.81 7.18 -4.59
C GLN A 78 5.20 8.67 -4.49
N GLU A 79 4.38 9.48 -3.80
CA GLU A 79 4.69 10.89 -3.51
C GLU A 79 6.00 11.02 -2.74
N ALA A 80 6.18 10.25 -1.67
CA ALA A 80 7.39 10.26 -0.86
C ALA A 80 8.62 9.78 -1.64
N PHE A 81 8.46 8.75 -2.47
CA PHE A 81 9.53 8.25 -3.34
C PHE A 81 10.06 9.34 -4.28
N TYR A 82 9.18 10.13 -4.92
CA TYR A 82 9.64 11.17 -5.84
C TYR A 82 10.09 12.46 -5.15
N LYS A 83 9.52 12.79 -3.99
CA LYS A 83 9.80 14.04 -3.28
C LYS A 83 11.15 14.03 -2.56
N ASN A 84 11.54 12.89 -1.99
CA ASN A 84 12.74 12.80 -1.16
C ASN A 84 13.97 12.42 -2.00
N GLU A 85 15.14 12.94 -1.63
CA GLU A 85 16.41 12.56 -2.23
C GLU A 85 16.84 11.14 -1.82
N GLU A 86 16.55 10.77 -0.58
CA GLU A 86 16.74 9.43 -0.05
C GLU A 86 15.40 8.77 0.26
N PHE A 87 15.29 7.48 0.00
CA PHE A 87 14.13 6.67 0.36
C PHE A 87 14.58 5.36 1.01
N ILE A 88 14.73 5.42 2.33
CA ILE A 88 15.27 4.31 3.11
C ILE A 88 14.13 3.40 3.55
N ILE A 89 14.18 2.14 3.13
CA ILE A 89 13.34 1.07 3.67
C ILE A 89 14.14 0.22 4.66
N GLN A 90 13.43 -0.32 5.62
CA GLN A 90 13.97 -1.28 6.57
C GLN A 90 13.07 -2.52 6.56
N TYR A 91 13.68 -3.69 6.40
CA TYR A 91 12.94 -4.95 6.37
C TYR A 91 13.63 -5.98 7.28
N GLU A 92 12.82 -6.86 7.84
CA GLU A 92 13.30 -7.95 8.67
C GLU A 92 13.36 -9.23 7.83
N TYR A 93 14.50 -9.90 7.86
CA TYR A 93 14.60 -11.23 7.30
C TYR A 93 15.41 -12.15 8.22
N LYS A 94 15.17 -13.43 8.06
CA LYS A 94 15.85 -14.47 8.81
C LYS A 94 17.15 -14.83 8.09
N SER A 95 18.28 -14.45 8.66
CA SER A 95 19.61 -14.82 8.16
C SER A 95 20.05 -16.13 8.79
N TYR A 96 20.56 -17.03 7.97
CA TYR A 96 21.09 -18.32 8.42
C TYR A 96 22.61 -18.32 8.44
N CYS A 97 23.19 -19.11 9.36
CA CYS A 97 24.62 -19.29 9.43
C CYS A 97 25.15 -19.81 8.08
N SER A 98 26.21 -19.19 7.56
CA SER A 98 26.86 -19.59 6.30
C SER A 98 27.37 -21.04 6.30
N LYS A 99 27.71 -21.57 7.49
CA LYS A 99 28.16 -22.95 7.70
C LYS A 99 27.04 -23.93 8.04
N LYS A 100 25.75 -23.56 7.81
CA LYS A 100 24.61 -24.41 8.17
C LYS A 100 24.72 -25.84 7.64
N LYS A 101 25.20 -26.03 6.40
CA LYS A 101 25.30 -27.34 5.76
C LYS A 101 26.36 -28.27 6.40
N GLU A 102 27.38 -27.70 7.04
CA GLU A 102 28.52 -28.42 7.62
C GLU A 102 28.47 -28.43 9.16
N CYS A 103 27.43 -27.84 9.74
CA CYS A 103 27.36 -27.63 11.17
C CYS A 103 26.88 -28.88 11.92
N LYS A 104 27.75 -29.43 12.75
CA LYS A 104 27.44 -30.57 13.63
C LYS A 104 26.43 -30.28 14.75
N TYR A 105 26.11 -29.00 14.98
CA TYR A 105 25.17 -28.55 16.02
C TYR A 105 23.74 -28.31 15.51
N ILE A 106 23.46 -28.52 14.21
CA ILE A 106 22.10 -28.42 13.64
C ILE A 106 21.04 -29.17 14.48
N PRO A 107 21.31 -30.37 15.01
CA PRO A 107 20.32 -31.08 15.83
C PRO A 107 19.90 -30.34 17.10
N LEU A 108 20.67 -29.35 17.56
CA LEU A 108 20.41 -28.58 18.78
C LEU A 108 19.53 -27.35 18.54
N GLY A 109 19.17 -27.05 17.30
CA GLY A 109 18.31 -25.94 16.93
C GLY A 109 18.71 -25.23 15.65
N ASP A 110 17.83 -24.36 15.18
CA ASP A 110 18.03 -23.59 13.94
C ASP A 110 18.95 -22.39 14.20
N CYS A 111 20.15 -22.41 13.63
CA CYS A 111 21.13 -21.34 13.75
C CYS A 111 20.77 -20.17 12.84
N SER A 112 19.82 -19.37 13.25
CA SER A 112 19.36 -18.20 12.52
C SER A 112 19.29 -16.98 13.40
N THR A 113 19.50 -15.81 12.80
CA THR A 113 19.34 -14.50 13.44
C THR A 113 18.38 -13.66 12.63
N LYS A 114 17.58 -12.85 13.31
CA LYS A 114 16.80 -11.81 12.65
C LYS A 114 17.71 -10.63 12.33
N THR A 115 17.68 -10.21 11.09
CA THR A 115 18.50 -9.10 10.58
C THR A 115 17.56 -8.05 10.00
N THR A 116 17.82 -6.79 10.33
CA THR A 116 17.01 -5.64 9.89
C THR A 116 17.87 -4.62 9.14
N PRO A 117 18.33 -4.94 7.92
CA PRO A 117 19.14 -4.01 7.15
C PRO A 117 18.30 -2.81 6.71
N LYS A 118 18.99 -1.70 6.49
CA LYS A 118 18.48 -0.51 5.84
C LYS A 118 18.93 -0.51 4.39
N PHE A 119 18.02 -0.13 3.50
CA PHE A 119 18.29 -0.09 2.08
C PHE A 119 17.72 1.21 1.51
N ASN A 120 18.56 2.01 0.86
CA ASN A 120 18.09 3.21 0.18
C ASN A 120 17.65 2.84 -1.25
N LEU A 121 16.36 2.85 -1.51
CA LEU A 121 15.81 2.52 -2.83
C LEU A 121 16.33 3.45 -3.93
N LYS A 122 16.62 4.72 -3.61
CA LYS A 122 17.06 5.72 -4.58
C LYS A 122 18.46 5.47 -5.14
N ASP A 123 19.30 4.69 -4.45
CA ASP A 123 20.62 4.31 -4.95
C ASP A 123 20.54 3.35 -6.13
N TYR A 124 19.40 2.67 -6.28
CA TYR A 124 19.24 1.59 -7.26
C TYR A 124 18.11 1.84 -8.26
N TYR A 125 17.08 2.61 -7.87
CA TYR A 125 15.84 2.76 -8.62
C TYR A 125 15.46 4.23 -8.78
N ASP A 126 14.93 4.57 -9.94
CA ASP A 126 14.53 5.93 -10.29
C ASP A 126 13.04 6.08 -10.60
N THR A 127 12.31 4.96 -10.67
CA THR A 127 10.91 4.95 -11.09
C THR A 127 10.05 4.10 -10.15
N CYS A 128 8.89 4.64 -9.79
CA CYS A 128 7.87 3.98 -8.99
C CYS A 128 6.50 4.14 -9.68
N GLU A 129 5.85 3.05 -10.05
CA GLU A 129 4.55 3.04 -10.75
C GLU A 129 3.53 2.19 -10.00
N GLN A 130 2.25 2.62 -10.04
CA GLN A 130 1.15 1.90 -9.41
C GLN A 130 0.57 0.84 -10.34
N GLU A 131 0.05 -0.25 -9.75
CA GLU A 131 -0.77 -1.29 -10.40
C GLU A 131 -0.15 -1.88 -11.66
N LYS A 132 1.14 -2.18 -11.60
CA LYS A 132 1.83 -2.87 -12.69
C LYS A 132 1.83 -4.38 -12.49
N GLY A 133 1.66 -5.11 -13.61
CA GLY A 133 1.78 -6.57 -13.61
C GLY A 133 3.18 -7.01 -13.22
N TYR A 134 3.26 -8.18 -12.56
CA TYR A 134 4.53 -8.87 -12.39
C TYR A 134 5.02 -9.36 -13.76
N ASP A 135 6.29 -9.25 -13.99
CA ASP A 135 6.90 -9.82 -15.19
C ASP A 135 6.66 -11.34 -15.16
N ASN A 136 6.00 -11.87 -16.19
CA ASN A 136 5.62 -13.29 -16.35
C ASN A 136 4.44 -13.82 -15.51
N SER A 137 3.62 -12.97 -14.89
CA SER A 137 2.41 -13.43 -14.19
C SER A 137 1.18 -12.58 -14.52
N ASN A 138 -0.01 -13.11 -14.23
CA ASN A 138 -1.28 -12.36 -14.32
C ASN A 138 -1.57 -11.53 -13.05
N CYS A 139 -0.67 -11.56 -12.07
CA CYS A 139 -0.79 -10.80 -10.85
C CYS A 139 -0.37 -9.33 -11.08
N ARG A 140 -0.95 -8.42 -10.29
CA ARG A 140 -0.57 -7.01 -10.28
C ARG A 140 -0.09 -6.65 -8.89
N SER A 141 1.03 -5.95 -8.83
CA SER A 141 1.50 -5.35 -7.58
C SER A 141 0.84 -3.99 -7.35
N ASP A 142 0.75 -3.60 -6.08
CA ASP A 142 0.32 -2.24 -5.74
C ASP A 142 1.31 -1.20 -6.26
N LEU A 143 2.61 -1.47 -6.13
CA LEU A 143 3.68 -0.65 -6.68
C LEU A 143 4.77 -1.52 -7.32
N LYS A 144 5.27 -1.08 -8.47
CA LYS A 144 6.50 -1.56 -9.11
C LYS A 144 7.57 -0.47 -9.04
N ILE A 145 8.72 -0.78 -8.45
CA ILE A 145 9.86 0.12 -8.32
C ILE A 145 10.98 -0.45 -9.17
N TYR A 146 11.48 0.33 -10.13
CA TYR A 146 12.48 -0.15 -11.07
C TYR A 146 13.39 0.98 -11.56
N SER A 147 14.46 0.64 -12.29
CA SER A 147 15.35 1.62 -12.90
C SER A 147 15.15 1.66 -14.41
N LYS A 148 14.82 2.84 -14.95
CA LYS A 148 14.83 3.09 -16.40
C LYS A 148 16.25 3.18 -16.94
N LYS A 149 17.23 3.59 -16.10
CA LYS A 149 18.64 3.69 -16.47
C LYS A 149 19.33 2.33 -16.55
N HIS A 150 18.85 1.37 -15.76
CA HIS A 150 19.39 0.02 -15.67
C HIS A 150 18.26 -1.01 -15.79
N PRO A 151 17.74 -1.25 -17.00
CA PRO A 151 16.58 -2.11 -17.24
C PRO A 151 16.87 -3.61 -16.97
N ASP A 152 18.13 -4.00 -16.90
CA ASP A 152 18.62 -5.33 -16.52
C ASP A 152 18.51 -5.63 -15.02
N ARG A 153 18.26 -4.58 -14.21
CA ARG A 153 18.09 -4.72 -12.76
C ARG A 153 16.69 -5.20 -12.43
N GLU A 154 16.61 -6.24 -11.61
CA GLU A 154 15.33 -6.77 -11.13
C GLU A 154 14.51 -5.68 -10.42
N PRO A 155 13.22 -5.54 -10.74
CA PRO A 155 12.34 -4.60 -10.07
C PRO A 155 11.97 -5.07 -8.66
N VAL A 156 11.57 -4.13 -7.81
CA VAL A 156 10.96 -4.43 -6.51
C VAL A 156 9.45 -4.24 -6.63
N TYR A 157 8.71 -5.26 -6.23
CA TYR A 157 7.26 -5.23 -6.15
C TYR A 157 6.83 -5.06 -4.70
N LEU A 158 5.90 -4.14 -4.45
CA LEU A 158 5.37 -3.88 -3.12
C LEU A 158 3.87 -4.13 -3.09
N GLU A 159 3.43 -4.74 -1.98
CA GLU A 159 2.03 -4.97 -1.64
C GLU A 159 1.72 -4.32 -0.29
N PHE A 160 0.62 -3.60 -0.20
CA PHE A 160 0.16 -3.01 1.05
C PHE A 160 -0.88 -3.91 1.72
N CYS A 161 -0.53 -4.49 2.85
CA CYS A 161 -1.46 -5.26 3.66
C CYS A 161 -2.19 -4.35 4.66
N VAL A 162 -3.48 -4.10 4.43
CA VAL A 162 -4.31 -3.27 5.32
C VAL A 162 -5.01 -4.12 6.38
N THR A 163 -5.66 -5.22 5.98
CA THR A 163 -6.45 -6.07 6.88
C THR A 163 -6.12 -7.55 6.76
N HIS A 164 -5.66 -7.99 5.62
CA HIS A 164 -5.32 -9.39 5.32
C HIS A 164 -3.93 -9.46 4.69
N ALA A 165 -3.20 -10.52 5.00
CA ALA A 165 -1.95 -10.83 4.29
C ALA A 165 -2.24 -11.10 2.81
N SER A 166 -1.32 -10.71 1.93
CA SER A 166 -1.39 -11.01 0.50
C SER A 166 -1.46 -12.51 0.26
N ASP A 167 -2.15 -12.93 -0.80
CA ASP A 167 -2.24 -14.33 -1.18
C ASP A 167 -0.84 -14.94 -1.41
N SER A 168 -0.69 -16.21 -1.03
CA SER A 168 0.57 -16.93 -1.15
C SER A 168 1.11 -16.97 -2.59
N GLU A 169 0.23 -16.94 -3.59
CA GLU A 169 0.63 -16.87 -5.00
C GLU A 169 1.37 -15.58 -5.35
N LYS A 170 0.95 -14.44 -4.79
CA LYS A 170 1.63 -13.15 -5.01
C LYS A 170 3.01 -13.10 -4.35
N LEU A 171 3.16 -13.72 -3.18
CA LEU A 171 4.43 -13.72 -2.44
C LEU A 171 5.54 -14.55 -3.10
N HIS A 172 5.20 -15.46 -4.03
CA HIS A 172 6.13 -16.37 -4.69
C HIS A 172 6.29 -16.11 -6.20
N SER A 173 5.63 -15.10 -6.75
CA SER A 173 5.64 -14.77 -8.19
C SER A 173 6.56 -13.60 -8.58
N GLY A 174 7.28 -13.02 -7.60
CA GLY A 174 8.26 -11.94 -7.82
C GLY A 174 9.70 -12.42 -7.90
#